data_d5ea9285da32ed473fdb11b215dc359a
#
_entry.id   d5ea9285da32ed473fdb11b215dc359a
#
_cell.length_a   1.000
_cell.length_b   1.000
_cell.length_c   1.000
_cell.angle_alpha   90.00
_cell.angle_beta   90.00
_cell.angle_gamma   90.00
#
_symmetry.space_group_name_H-M   'P 1'
#
loop_
_entity.id
_entity.type
_entity.pdbx_description
1 polymer ?
#
loop_
_entity_poly.entity_id
_entity_poly.type
_entity_poly.pdbx_seq_one_letter_code
_entity_poly.pdbx_strand_id
1 'polypeptide(L)'
;RQLSRLTGSAIPAGAGTQAAPLRDSLCLLQKSYRFGSDSGIGKLAAAINCGDRSAIQAVFQQGFSDIEKRTLQSSDDYAGMLDEALAGYGRYLRLLHEKATPEAILQAFNEYQLLCALREGPFGVRGLNDRIEQAMVQQRKIQRHPHSRWYEGRPVMIARNDSALGLFNGDIGIALDRGQGLRVWFVMPDGTIKSVQPSRLPEHDTTWAMTVHKSQGSEFDHAALILPSQRSPVVTRELVYTAVTRARRRLSLYADERILAGAIVTRTERRSGLATLFDEVSRTG
;
A
#
# COMPACT_ATOMS: atom_id res chain seq x y z
N ARG A 1 6.86 -36.52 12.55
CA ARG A 1 6.03 -37.67 12.13
C ARG A 1 4.52 -37.35 12.11
N GLN A 2 4.00 -36.54 13.04
CA GLN A 2 2.58 -36.16 13.04
C GLN A 2 2.22 -35.20 11.88
N LEU A 3 3.06 -34.24 11.56
CA LEU A 3 2.84 -33.30 10.44
C LEU A 3 2.87 -34.02 9.08
N SER A 4 3.73 -35.04 8.92
CA SER A 4 3.76 -35.86 7.69
C SER A 4 2.48 -36.68 7.50
N ARG A 5 1.80 -37.07 8.60
CA ARG A 5 0.49 -37.74 8.53
C ARG A 5 -0.65 -36.82 8.15
N LEU A 6 -0.59 -35.55 8.57
CA LEU A 6 -1.62 -34.55 8.28
C LEU A 6 -1.51 -33.96 6.88
N THR A 7 -0.29 -33.86 6.34
CA THR A 7 -0.02 -33.24 5.03
C THR A 7 0.15 -34.26 3.90
N GLY A 8 0.25 -35.56 4.20
CA GLY A 8 0.49 -36.58 3.20
C GLY A 8 1.88 -36.53 2.54
N SER A 9 2.76 -35.64 2.99
CA SER A 9 4.08 -35.40 2.42
C SER A 9 5.19 -35.73 3.43
N ALA A 10 6.26 -36.38 2.97
CA ALA A 10 7.43 -36.67 3.82
C ALA A 10 8.18 -35.34 4.12
N ILE A 11 8.25 -35.00 5.40
CA ILE A 11 9.01 -33.83 5.86
C ILE A 11 10.39 -34.29 6.26
N PRO A 12 11.48 -33.77 5.64
CA PRO A 12 12.85 -34.16 5.99
C PRO A 12 13.15 -33.82 7.46
N ALA A 13 13.71 -34.76 8.21
CA ALA A 13 14.18 -34.51 9.56
C ALA A 13 15.43 -33.63 9.49
N GLY A 14 15.35 -32.40 9.93
CA GLY A 14 16.51 -31.52 10.08
C GLY A 14 17.39 -32.03 11.22
N ALA A 15 18.67 -32.30 10.95
CA ALA A 15 19.68 -32.58 11.95
C ALA A 15 19.97 -31.24 12.71
N GLY A 16 19.52 -31.15 13.97
CA GLY A 16 19.82 -29.99 14.82
C GLY A 16 19.27 -30.16 16.21
N THR A 17 20.15 -30.39 17.12
CA THR A 17 20.00 -30.40 18.58
C THR A 17 19.47 -29.04 19.07
N GLN A 18 18.38 -29.10 19.76
CA GLN A 18 17.56 -28.12 20.47
C GLN A 18 16.24 -27.83 19.78
N ALA A 19 15.17 -28.11 20.51
CA ALA A 19 13.80 -27.77 20.12
C ALA A 19 13.67 -26.24 20.06
N ALA A 20 13.97 -25.69 18.91
CA ALA A 20 13.55 -24.33 18.59
C ALA A 20 12.03 -24.36 18.37
N PRO A 21 11.26 -23.42 18.98
CA PRO A 21 9.85 -23.27 18.67
C PRO A 21 9.72 -23.18 17.16
N LEU A 22 8.74 -23.91 16.59
CA LEU A 22 8.43 -23.98 15.17
C LEU A 22 9.07 -22.83 14.38
N ARG A 23 10.27 -23.07 13.87
CA ARG A 23 10.86 -22.14 12.91
C ARG A 23 9.86 -22.11 11.77
N ASP A 24 9.39 -20.91 11.46
CA ASP A 24 8.55 -20.61 10.30
C ASP A 24 9.28 -20.98 9.00
N SER A 25 9.51 -22.26 8.82
CA SER A 25 9.91 -22.86 7.56
C SER A 25 8.71 -23.07 6.65
N LEU A 26 7.56 -22.53 7.03
CA LEU A 26 6.41 -22.42 6.17
C LEU A 26 6.69 -21.34 5.13
N CYS A 27 7.27 -21.77 4.01
CA CYS A 27 7.44 -21.02 2.77
C CYS A 27 8.08 -19.64 2.95
N LEU A 28 9.38 -19.61 3.22
CA LEU A 28 10.19 -18.54 2.64
C LEU A 28 10.14 -18.75 1.12
N LEU A 29 9.25 -18.03 0.46
CA LEU A 29 9.31 -17.84 -0.99
C LEU A 29 10.57 -17.01 -1.27
N GLN A 30 11.72 -17.67 -1.31
CA GLN A 30 13.04 -17.03 -1.50
C GLN A 30 13.23 -16.51 -2.92
N LYS A 31 12.34 -16.82 -3.86
CA LYS A 31 12.44 -16.43 -5.24
C LYS A 31 11.17 -15.70 -5.68
N SER A 32 11.26 -14.39 -5.76
CA SER A 32 10.25 -13.60 -6.46
C SER A 32 10.47 -13.78 -7.96
N TYR A 33 9.57 -14.47 -8.63
CA TYR A 33 9.56 -14.56 -10.10
C TYR A 33 9.10 -13.26 -10.79
N ARG A 34 8.68 -12.27 -10.01
CA ARG A 34 8.07 -11.04 -10.50
C ARG A 34 9.11 -9.98 -10.89
N PHE A 35 10.27 -9.99 -10.25
CA PHE A 35 11.32 -9.00 -10.48
C PHE A 35 12.53 -9.66 -11.13
N GLY A 36 13.01 -9.05 -12.22
CA GLY A 36 14.26 -9.47 -12.88
C GLY A 36 15.49 -9.24 -12.01
N SER A 37 16.63 -9.83 -12.42
CA SER A 37 17.91 -9.68 -11.73
C SER A 37 18.40 -8.24 -11.60
N ASP A 38 17.94 -7.36 -12.49
CA ASP A 38 18.35 -5.96 -12.58
C ASP A 38 17.37 -5.01 -11.86
N SER A 39 16.34 -5.54 -11.21
CA SER A 39 15.36 -4.75 -10.48
C SER A 39 15.87 -4.31 -9.12
N GLY A 40 16.00 -2.99 -8.91
CA GLY A 40 16.26 -2.40 -7.60
C GLY A 40 15.14 -2.69 -6.61
N ILE A 41 13.88 -2.71 -7.06
CA ILE A 41 12.71 -3.08 -6.24
C ILE A 41 12.87 -4.50 -5.70
N GLY A 42 13.21 -5.47 -6.56
CA GLY A 42 13.40 -6.85 -6.17
C GLY A 42 14.54 -7.05 -5.18
N LYS A 43 15.68 -6.38 -5.40
CA LYS A 43 16.83 -6.41 -4.48
C LYS A 43 16.52 -5.76 -3.14
N LEU A 44 15.82 -4.63 -3.17
CA LEU A 44 15.39 -3.93 -1.97
C LEU A 44 14.43 -4.79 -1.14
N ALA A 45 13.42 -5.40 -1.79
CA ALA A 45 12.48 -6.29 -1.14
C ALA A 45 13.18 -7.47 -0.47
N ALA A 46 14.15 -8.10 -1.14
CA ALA A 46 14.94 -9.19 -0.57
C ALA A 46 15.75 -8.75 0.66
N ALA A 47 16.42 -7.59 0.59
CA ALA A 47 17.18 -7.03 1.69
C ALA A 47 16.30 -6.69 2.91
N ILE A 48 15.12 -6.14 2.67
CA ILE A 48 14.13 -5.85 3.72
C ILE A 48 13.65 -7.15 4.38
N ASN A 49 13.32 -8.15 3.59
CA ASN A 49 12.85 -9.44 4.09
C ASN A 49 13.88 -10.14 4.98
N CYS A 50 15.17 -10.03 4.62
CA CYS A 50 16.28 -10.53 5.44
C CYS A 50 16.51 -9.70 6.71
N GLY A 51 16.00 -8.46 6.78
CA GLY A 51 16.23 -7.54 7.88
C GLY A 51 17.67 -7.00 7.93
N ASP A 52 18.35 -7.01 6.81
CA ASP A 52 19.74 -6.56 6.70
C ASP A 52 19.80 -5.08 6.31
N ARG A 53 20.06 -4.23 7.30
CA ARG A 53 20.16 -2.79 7.12
C ARG A 53 21.32 -2.40 6.19
N SER A 54 22.42 -3.11 6.27
CA SER A 54 23.59 -2.83 5.43
C SER A 54 23.32 -3.18 3.98
N ALA A 55 22.62 -4.28 3.72
CA ALA A 55 22.16 -4.67 2.39
C ALA A 55 21.19 -3.64 1.80
N ILE A 56 20.24 -3.13 2.60
CA ILE A 56 19.29 -2.09 2.16
C ILE A 56 20.03 -0.83 1.74
N GLN A 57 20.98 -0.38 2.55
CA GLN A 57 21.80 0.80 2.23
C GLN A 57 22.62 0.57 0.96
N ALA A 58 23.24 -0.60 0.81
CA ALA A 58 24.01 -0.97 -0.37
C ALA A 58 23.16 -0.96 -1.65
N VAL A 59 21.91 -1.44 -1.58
CA VAL A 59 20.98 -1.43 -2.72
C VAL A 59 20.68 0.00 -3.17
N PHE A 60 20.42 0.94 -2.25
CA PHE A 60 20.21 2.35 -2.62
C PHE A 60 21.50 3.00 -3.18
N GLN A 61 22.67 2.63 -2.69
CA GLN A 61 23.95 3.15 -3.18
C GLN A 61 24.31 2.67 -4.60
N GLN A 62 23.74 1.55 -5.05
CA GLN A 62 23.95 1.05 -6.41
C GLN A 62 23.30 1.92 -7.49
N GLY A 63 22.42 2.83 -7.14
CA GLY A 63 21.84 3.80 -8.06
C GLY A 63 20.86 3.22 -9.07
N PHE A 64 20.08 2.23 -8.67
CA PHE A 64 18.98 1.70 -9.51
C PHE A 64 17.98 2.80 -9.82
N SER A 65 17.56 2.88 -11.10
CA SER A 65 16.63 3.90 -11.57
C SER A 65 15.17 3.68 -11.14
N ASP A 66 14.83 2.46 -10.69
CA ASP A 66 13.47 2.07 -10.29
C ASP A 66 13.19 2.27 -8.78
N ILE A 67 14.19 2.64 -8.00
CA ILE A 67 14.02 2.92 -6.56
C ILE A 67 14.63 4.27 -6.19
N GLU A 68 13.98 4.94 -5.27
CA GLU A 68 14.38 6.24 -4.76
C GLU A 68 14.10 6.33 -3.26
N LYS A 69 15.05 6.87 -2.50
CA LYS A 69 14.87 7.19 -1.09
C LYS A 69 14.99 8.70 -0.89
N ARG A 70 13.97 9.29 -0.28
CA ARG A 70 13.92 10.70 0.10
C ARG A 70 13.87 10.84 1.61
N THR A 71 14.61 11.80 2.13
CA THR A 71 14.56 12.17 3.54
C THR A 71 13.22 12.81 3.87
N LEU A 72 12.71 12.54 5.06
CA LEU A 72 11.46 13.11 5.58
C LEU A 72 11.68 13.54 7.03
N GLN A 73 12.35 14.68 7.22
CA GLN A 73 12.74 15.19 8.55
C GLN A 73 12.25 16.62 8.81
N SER A 74 11.89 17.35 7.76
CA SER A 74 11.49 18.76 7.84
C SER A 74 10.12 19.01 7.19
N SER A 75 9.57 20.19 7.44
CA SER A 75 8.36 20.66 6.73
C SER A 75 8.59 20.82 5.23
N ASP A 76 9.82 21.17 4.83
CA ASP A 76 10.17 21.32 3.42
C ASP A 76 10.25 19.96 2.73
N ASP A 77 10.78 18.93 3.41
CA ASP A 77 10.75 17.56 2.92
C ASP A 77 9.30 17.08 2.72
N TYR A 78 8.43 17.40 3.68
CA TYR A 78 7.01 17.04 3.59
C TYR A 78 6.31 17.77 2.43
N ALA A 79 6.58 19.05 2.24
CA ALA A 79 6.05 19.82 1.10
C ALA A 79 6.56 19.24 -0.23
N GLY A 80 7.85 18.92 -0.31
CA GLY A 80 8.43 18.26 -1.49
C GLY A 80 7.79 16.92 -1.79
N MET A 81 7.49 16.12 -0.77
CA MET A 81 6.77 14.86 -0.92
C MET A 81 5.36 15.07 -1.48
N LEU A 82 4.62 16.08 -1.00
CA LEU A 82 3.31 16.41 -1.54
C LEU A 82 3.39 16.83 -3.01
N ASP A 83 4.36 17.66 -3.38
CA ASP A 83 4.57 18.08 -4.78
C ASP A 83 4.89 16.87 -5.69
N GLU A 84 5.71 15.95 -5.23
CA GLU A 84 6.02 14.72 -5.96
C GLU A 84 4.78 13.82 -6.07
N ALA A 85 3.93 13.75 -5.05
CA ALA A 85 2.66 13.02 -5.11
C ALA A 85 1.70 13.63 -6.13
N LEU A 86 1.57 14.95 -6.16
CA LEU A 86 0.77 15.64 -7.17
C LEU A 86 1.29 15.38 -8.58
N ALA A 87 2.60 15.39 -8.77
CA ALA A 87 3.23 15.02 -10.03
C ALA A 87 2.97 13.56 -10.42
N GLY A 88 2.98 12.64 -9.43
CA GLY A 88 2.62 11.24 -9.62
C GLY A 88 1.19 11.05 -10.14
N TYR A 89 0.25 11.86 -9.69
CA TYR A 89 -1.12 11.89 -10.22
C TYR A 89 -1.28 12.75 -11.49
N GLY A 90 -0.19 13.27 -12.06
CA GLY A 90 -0.25 14.23 -13.18
C GLY A 90 -0.96 13.69 -14.41
N ARG A 91 -0.72 12.43 -14.80
CA ARG A 91 -1.42 11.81 -15.93
C ARG A 91 -2.92 11.66 -15.66
N TYR A 92 -3.27 11.19 -14.48
CA TYR A 92 -4.66 11.09 -14.04
C TYR A 92 -5.38 12.45 -14.13
N LEU A 93 -4.78 13.49 -13.56
CA LEU A 93 -5.34 14.86 -13.56
C LEU A 93 -5.47 15.43 -14.97
N ARG A 94 -4.52 15.14 -15.85
CA ARG A 94 -4.60 15.56 -17.27
C ARG A 94 -5.77 14.87 -17.96
N LEU A 95 -5.92 13.57 -17.85
CA LEU A 95 -7.03 12.83 -18.45
C LEU A 95 -8.38 13.23 -17.88
N LEU A 96 -8.44 13.57 -16.61
CA LEU A 96 -9.61 14.13 -15.96
C LEU A 96 -10.00 15.48 -16.61
N HIS A 97 -9.04 16.36 -16.80
CA HIS A 97 -9.25 17.68 -17.40
C HIS A 97 -9.65 17.58 -18.89
N GLU A 98 -9.07 16.67 -19.62
CA GLU A 98 -9.38 16.37 -21.02
C GLU A 98 -10.71 15.63 -21.19
N LYS A 99 -11.41 15.30 -20.11
CA LYS A 99 -12.64 14.50 -20.11
C LYS A 99 -12.52 13.18 -20.87
N ALA A 100 -11.41 12.50 -20.66
CA ALA A 100 -11.20 11.17 -21.20
C ALA A 100 -12.27 10.19 -20.72
N THR A 101 -12.31 8.98 -21.28
CA THR A 101 -13.28 7.97 -20.85
C THR A 101 -13.11 7.59 -19.39
N PRO A 102 -14.17 7.20 -18.67
CA PRO A 102 -14.06 6.75 -17.29
C PRO A 102 -13.04 5.62 -17.10
N GLU A 103 -12.97 4.68 -18.04
CA GLU A 103 -11.99 3.58 -18.04
C GLU A 103 -10.56 4.09 -18.06
N ALA A 104 -10.25 5.04 -18.95
CA ALA A 104 -8.91 5.60 -19.09
C ALA A 104 -8.51 6.38 -17.82
N ILE A 105 -9.45 7.12 -17.21
CA ILE A 105 -9.22 7.88 -15.99
C ILE A 105 -8.98 6.93 -14.81
N LEU A 106 -9.80 5.88 -14.65
CA LEU A 106 -9.64 4.87 -13.60
C LEU A 106 -8.32 4.11 -13.74
N GLN A 107 -7.95 3.74 -14.96
CA GLN A 107 -6.67 3.10 -15.23
C GLN A 107 -5.49 4.01 -14.87
N ALA A 108 -5.53 5.28 -15.25
CA ALA A 108 -4.49 6.24 -14.94
C ALA A 108 -4.35 6.50 -13.44
N PHE A 109 -5.46 6.47 -12.69
CA PHE A 109 -5.43 6.60 -11.23
C PHE A 109 -4.64 5.45 -10.58
N ASN A 110 -4.73 4.25 -11.10
CA ASN A 110 -4.01 3.07 -10.59
C ASN A 110 -2.52 3.02 -10.96
N GLU A 111 -2.04 3.94 -11.78
CA GLU A 111 -0.62 3.96 -12.15
C GLU A 111 0.28 4.47 -11.01
N TYR A 112 -0.22 5.38 -10.19
CA TYR A 112 0.48 5.93 -9.03
C TYR A 112 -0.36 5.76 -7.77
N GLN A 113 0.29 5.41 -6.65
CA GLN A 113 -0.38 5.34 -5.35
C GLN A 113 0.54 5.76 -4.22
N LEU A 114 0.03 6.66 -3.38
CA LEU A 114 0.64 7.05 -2.13
C LEU A 114 0.20 6.09 -1.01
N LEU A 115 1.15 5.46 -0.35
CA LEU A 115 0.94 4.48 0.70
C LEU A 115 1.47 5.01 2.04
N CYS A 116 0.75 4.75 3.11
CA CYS A 116 1.15 5.11 4.47
C CYS A 116 0.87 3.98 5.46
N ALA A 117 1.44 4.07 6.65
CA ALA A 117 1.26 3.08 7.71
C ALA A 117 0.06 3.39 8.62
N LEU A 118 -0.28 4.66 8.78
CA LEU A 118 -1.20 5.17 9.79
C LEU A 118 -2.53 5.64 9.18
N ARG A 119 -3.57 5.67 9.99
CA ARG A 119 -4.88 6.23 9.59
C ARG A 119 -4.99 7.73 9.90
N GLU A 120 -4.43 8.16 11.02
CA GLU A 120 -4.55 9.50 11.57
C GLU A 120 -3.23 10.27 11.53
N GLY A 121 -3.33 11.60 11.67
CA GLY A 121 -2.18 12.48 11.70
C GLY A 121 -1.64 12.86 10.32
N PRO A 122 -0.59 13.69 10.27
CA PRO A 122 -0.04 14.24 9.02
C PRO A 122 0.60 13.19 8.12
N PHE A 123 0.98 12.04 8.68
CA PHE A 123 1.56 10.88 7.96
C PHE A 123 0.57 9.73 7.82
N GLY A 124 -0.70 9.96 8.16
CA GLY A 124 -1.79 9.01 8.04
C GLY A 124 -2.73 9.34 6.87
N VAL A 125 -3.63 8.42 6.58
CA VAL A 125 -4.59 8.53 5.45
C VAL A 125 -5.35 9.84 5.49
N ARG A 126 -5.93 10.21 6.63
CA ARG A 126 -6.76 11.42 6.74
C ARG A 126 -5.95 12.68 6.51
N GLY A 127 -4.85 12.85 7.23
CA GLY A 127 -4.01 14.03 7.08
C GLY A 127 -3.40 14.17 5.69
N LEU A 128 -2.95 13.08 5.10
CA LEU A 128 -2.41 13.07 3.73
C LEU A 128 -3.47 13.42 2.69
N ASN A 129 -4.66 12.83 2.77
CA ASN A 129 -5.75 13.17 1.86
C ASN A 129 -6.13 14.64 1.95
N ASP A 130 -6.26 15.20 3.17
CA ASP A 130 -6.57 16.60 3.36
C ASP A 130 -5.49 17.52 2.78
N ARG A 131 -4.22 17.21 2.99
CA ARG A 131 -3.09 17.98 2.47
C ARG A 131 -2.97 17.90 0.96
N ILE A 132 -3.19 16.73 0.38
CA ILE A 132 -3.20 16.56 -1.09
C ILE A 132 -4.34 17.35 -1.69
N GLU A 133 -5.56 17.27 -1.14
CA GLU A 133 -6.70 18.05 -1.63
C GLU A 133 -6.44 19.55 -1.56
N GLN A 134 -5.91 20.04 -0.44
CA GLN A 134 -5.54 21.45 -0.29
C GLN A 134 -4.53 21.90 -1.34
N ALA A 135 -3.47 21.12 -1.54
CA ALA A 135 -2.44 21.42 -2.53
C ALA A 135 -3.02 21.41 -3.96
N MET A 136 -3.88 20.45 -4.27
CA MET A 136 -4.55 20.37 -5.58
C MET A 136 -5.48 21.55 -5.84
N VAL A 137 -6.21 22.02 -4.83
CA VAL A 137 -7.05 23.23 -4.93
C VAL A 137 -6.18 24.47 -5.14
N GLN A 138 -5.10 24.63 -4.36
CA GLN A 138 -4.18 25.75 -4.49
C GLN A 138 -3.53 25.80 -5.88
N GLN A 139 -3.18 24.64 -6.44
CA GLN A 139 -2.61 24.53 -7.78
C GLN A 139 -3.66 24.46 -8.90
N ARG A 140 -4.93 24.68 -8.58
CA ARG A 140 -6.07 24.64 -9.51
C ARG A 140 -6.19 23.31 -10.29
N LYS A 141 -5.77 22.21 -9.68
CA LYS A 141 -5.89 20.87 -10.27
C LYS A 141 -7.29 20.27 -10.09
N ILE A 142 -7.95 20.63 -8.99
CA ILE A 142 -9.34 20.27 -8.68
C ILE A 142 -10.11 21.52 -8.22
N GLN A 143 -11.44 21.45 -8.34
CA GLN A 143 -12.35 22.50 -7.86
C GLN A 143 -13.23 21.91 -6.76
N ARG A 144 -13.18 22.50 -5.57
CA ARG A 144 -14.03 22.13 -4.44
C ARG A 144 -15.05 23.21 -4.14
N HIS A 145 -16.28 22.79 -3.85
CA HIS A 145 -17.29 23.69 -3.30
C HIS A 145 -17.22 23.70 -1.77
N PRO A 146 -17.35 24.86 -1.11
CA PRO A 146 -17.16 24.98 0.35
C PRO A 146 -18.06 24.07 1.19
N HIS A 147 -19.26 23.75 0.66
CA HIS A 147 -20.27 22.98 1.39
C HIS A 147 -20.44 21.53 0.90
N SER A 148 -19.56 21.06 0.02
CA SER A 148 -19.63 19.68 -0.48
C SER A 148 -18.28 18.99 -0.36
N ARG A 149 -18.32 17.72 0.07
CA ARG A 149 -17.16 16.84 -0.01
C ARG A 149 -16.93 16.29 -1.42
N TRP A 150 -17.93 16.43 -2.29
CA TRP A 150 -17.89 15.91 -3.64
C TRP A 150 -17.33 16.96 -4.61
N TYR A 151 -16.42 16.49 -5.43
CA TYR A 151 -15.82 17.25 -6.53
C TYR A 151 -15.44 16.31 -7.65
N GLU A 152 -15.37 16.80 -8.87
CA GLU A 152 -14.93 16.00 -10.01
C GLU A 152 -13.47 15.57 -9.82
N GLY A 153 -13.21 14.28 -10.00
CA GLY A 153 -11.91 13.67 -9.78
C GLY A 153 -11.65 13.16 -8.36
N ARG A 154 -12.62 13.28 -7.44
CA ARG A 154 -12.45 12.72 -6.11
C ARG A 154 -12.36 11.19 -6.18
N PRO A 155 -11.21 10.59 -5.79
CA PRO A 155 -11.12 9.15 -5.65
C PRO A 155 -11.70 8.71 -4.32
N VAL A 156 -12.48 7.64 -4.33
CA VAL A 156 -13.04 7.06 -3.11
C VAL A 156 -12.77 5.57 -3.06
N MET A 157 -12.57 5.06 -1.86
CA MET A 157 -12.46 3.64 -1.57
C MET A 157 -13.67 3.19 -0.75
N ILE A 158 -14.31 2.13 -1.18
CA ILE A 158 -15.41 1.52 -0.44
C ILE A 158 -14.87 0.88 0.83
N ALA A 159 -15.50 1.20 1.96
CA ALA A 159 -15.12 0.72 3.29
C ALA A 159 -16.03 -0.39 3.82
N ARG A 160 -17.20 -0.60 3.20
CA ARG A 160 -18.15 -1.64 3.58
C ARG A 160 -18.77 -2.29 2.35
N ASN A 161 -18.87 -3.62 2.38
CA ASN A 161 -19.48 -4.40 1.29
C ASN A 161 -20.94 -4.04 1.09
N ASP A 162 -21.35 -3.91 -0.17
CA ASP A 162 -22.72 -3.80 -0.61
C ASP A 162 -22.96 -4.74 -1.80
N SER A 163 -23.48 -5.92 -1.52
CA SER A 163 -23.70 -6.95 -2.54
C SER A 163 -24.80 -6.56 -3.55
N ALA A 164 -25.77 -5.75 -3.15
CA ALA A 164 -26.81 -5.26 -4.05
C ALA A 164 -26.24 -4.33 -5.14
N LEU A 165 -25.25 -3.54 -4.79
CA LEU A 165 -24.51 -2.70 -5.74
C LEU A 165 -23.35 -3.44 -6.41
N GLY A 166 -22.93 -4.60 -5.90
CA GLY A 166 -21.73 -5.31 -6.34
C GLY A 166 -20.44 -4.59 -5.97
N LEU A 167 -20.45 -3.78 -4.92
CA LEU A 167 -19.31 -3.03 -4.42
C LEU A 167 -18.80 -3.66 -3.13
N PHE A 168 -17.48 -3.79 -3.05
CA PHE A 168 -16.82 -4.46 -1.93
C PHE A 168 -15.75 -3.57 -1.31
N ASN A 169 -15.45 -3.86 -0.05
CA ASN A 169 -14.39 -3.17 0.69
C ASN A 169 -13.06 -3.21 -0.09
N GLY A 170 -12.50 -2.03 -0.36
CA GLY A 170 -11.29 -1.86 -1.16
C GLY A 170 -11.53 -1.47 -2.61
N ASP A 171 -12.76 -1.55 -3.14
CA ASP A 171 -13.07 -1.06 -4.48
C ASP A 171 -12.87 0.45 -4.55
N ILE A 172 -12.24 0.89 -5.64
CA ILE A 172 -11.93 2.30 -5.90
C ILE A 172 -12.82 2.82 -7.00
N GLY A 173 -13.46 3.96 -6.74
CA GLY A 173 -14.25 4.70 -7.70
C GLY A 173 -13.79 6.14 -7.82
N ILE A 174 -14.09 6.76 -8.96
CA ILE A 174 -13.77 8.16 -9.25
C ILE A 174 -15.05 8.92 -9.53
N ALA A 175 -15.19 10.09 -8.90
CA ALA A 175 -16.31 10.99 -9.13
C ALA A 175 -16.12 11.75 -10.45
N LEU A 176 -17.02 11.57 -11.40
CA LEU A 176 -17.00 12.24 -12.71
C LEU A 176 -18.40 12.74 -13.06
N ASP A 177 -18.48 13.92 -13.69
CA ASP A 177 -19.69 14.42 -14.33
C ASP A 177 -19.63 14.20 -15.85
N ARG A 178 -20.59 13.45 -16.35
CA ARG A 178 -20.74 13.15 -17.77
C ARG A 178 -22.06 13.69 -18.33
N GLY A 179 -22.53 14.84 -17.79
CA GLY A 179 -23.72 15.53 -18.25
C GLY A 179 -25.00 15.18 -17.48
N GLN A 180 -24.92 14.29 -16.49
CA GLN A 180 -26.04 13.88 -15.64
C GLN A 180 -25.84 14.19 -14.16
N GLY A 181 -24.93 15.14 -13.86
CA GLY A 181 -24.42 15.39 -12.53
C GLY A 181 -23.33 14.41 -12.13
N LEU A 182 -22.77 14.65 -10.94
CA LEU A 182 -21.65 13.89 -10.43
C LEU A 182 -22.10 12.48 -10.05
N ARG A 183 -21.39 11.47 -10.59
CA ARG A 183 -21.56 10.06 -10.27
C ARG A 183 -20.19 9.46 -9.95
N VAL A 184 -20.17 8.37 -9.21
CA VAL A 184 -18.93 7.66 -8.89
C VAL A 184 -18.84 6.42 -9.79
N TRP A 185 -17.74 6.33 -10.51
CA TRP A 185 -17.50 5.33 -11.56
C TRP A 185 -16.51 4.28 -11.07
N PHE A 186 -16.86 3.01 -11.29
CA PHE A 186 -16.07 1.84 -10.89
C PHE A 186 -15.83 0.92 -12.07
N VAL A 187 -14.67 0.26 -12.09
CA VAL A 187 -14.43 -0.91 -12.95
C VAL A 187 -14.89 -2.15 -12.18
N MET A 188 -15.81 -2.89 -12.75
CA MET A 188 -16.33 -4.11 -12.16
C MET A 188 -15.41 -5.31 -12.45
N PRO A 189 -15.50 -6.43 -11.69
CA PRO A 189 -14.65 -7.61 -11.90
C PRO A 189 -14.72 -8.21 -13.32
N ASP A 190 -15.85 -8.04 -14.01
CA ASP A 190 -16.03 -8.46 -15.41
C ASP A 190 -15.47 -7.47 -16.43
N GLY A 191 -14.83 -6.38 -15.97
CA GLY A 191 -14.27 -5.32 -16.80
C GLY A 191 -15.28 -4.27 -17.25
N THR A 192 -16.58 -4.41 -16.90
CA THR A 192 -17.58 -3.39 -17.22
C THR A 192 -17.45 -2.17 -16.32
N ILE A 193 -17.98 -1.04 -16.80
CA ILE A 193 -17.99 0.21 -16.02
C ILE A 193 -19.38 0.40 -15.43
N LYS A 194 -19.42 0.68 -14.14
CA LYS A 194 -20.63 1.00 -13.40
C LYS A 194 -20.52 2.36 -12.76
N SER A 195 -21.59 3.16 -12.82
CA SER A 195 -21.68 4.41 -12.09
C SER A 195 -22.79 4.37 -11.05
N VAL A 196 -22.54 5.00 -9.91
CA VAL A 196 -23.47 5.06 -8.78
C VAL A 196 -23.59 6.49 -8.31
N GLN A 197 -24.80 6.91 -7.96
CA GLN A 197 -25.02 8.23 -7.33
C GLN A 197 -24.27 8.29 -6.00
N PRO A 198 -23.61 9.42 -5.66
CA PRO A 198 -22.87 9.56 -4.41
C PRO A 198 -23.68 9.22 -3.15
N SER A 199 -24.97 9.61 -3.14
CA SER A 199 -25.89 9.36 -2.03
C SER A 199 -26.25 7.87 -1.80
N ARG A 200 -25.99 7.02 -2.79
CA ARG A 200 -26.28 5.57 -2.74
C ARG A 200 -25.05 4.73 -2.39
N LEU A 201 -23.89 5.35 -2.31
CA LEU A 201 -22.67 4.62 -1.96
C LEU A 201 -22.73 4.09 -0.53
N PRO A 202 -22.22 2.86 -0.28
CA PRO A 202 -21.95 2.41 1.07
C PRO A 202 -20.87 3.28 1.72
N GLU A 203 -20.51 2.98 2.95
CA GLU A 203 -19.42 3.67 3.65
C GLU A 203 -18.15 3.70 2.78
N HIS A 204 -17.57 4.86 2.66
CA HIS A 204 -16.40 5.12 1.80
C HIS A 204 -15.57 6.28 2.33
N ASP A 205 -14.31 6.35 1.93
CA ASP A 205 -13.37 7.42 2.25
C ASP A 205 -12.67 7.93 1.00
N THR A 206 -12.22 9.19 1.05
CA THR A 206 -11.32 9.74 0.02
C THR A 206 -9.99 8.94 0.02
N THR A 207 -9.48 8.62 -1.16
CA THR A 207 -8.31 7.73 -1.28
C THR A 207 -7.21 8.25 -2.22
N TRP A 208 -6.79 9.51 -2.08
CA TRP A 208 -5.52 9.97 -2.65
C TRP A 208 -4.34 9.22 -2.01
N ALA A 209 -4.44 8.95 -0.71
CA ALA A 209 -3.55 8.08 0.03
C ALA A 209 -4.33 6.92 0.63
N MET A 210 -3.71 5.77 0.76
CA MET A 210 -4.26 4.60 1.44
C MET A 210 -3.22 3.95 2.34
N THR A 211 -3.67 3.16 3.31
CA THR A 211 -2.75 2.36 4.12
C THR A 211 -2.15 1.22 3.30
N VAL A 212 -0.94 0.81 3.65
CA VAL A 212 -0.30 -0.38 3.06
C VAL A 212 -1.20 -1.61 3.21
N HIS A 213 -1.89 -1.73 4.35
CA HIS A 213 -2.84 -2.82 4.59
C HIS A 213 -3.96 -2.88 3.54
N LYS A 214 -4.54 -1.72 3.20
CA LYS A 214 -5.59 -1.64 2.17
C LYS A 214 -5.08 -1.90 0.76
N SER A 215 -3.79 -1.74 0.52
CA SER A 215 -3.16 -1.99 -0.77
C SER A 215 -2.85 -3.48 -1.04
N GLN A 216 -3.03 -4.35 -0.05
CA GLN A 216 -2.79 -5.78 -0.22
C GLN A 216 -3.62 -6.36 -1.37
N GLY A 217 -2.98 -7.10 -2.25
CA GLY A 217 -3.59 -7.62 -3.48
C GLY A 217 -3.61 -6.65 -4.66
N SER A 218 -3.27 -5.38 -4.45
CA SER A 218 -3.15 -4.37 -5.50
C SER A 218 -1.70 -4.16 -5.91
N GLU A 219 -1.49 -3.62 -7.10
CA GLU A 219 -0.20 -3.27 -7.66
C GLU A 219 -0.30 -1.95 -8.42
N PHE A 220 0.77 -1.18 -8.38
CA PHE A 220 0.85 0.13 -9.02
C PHE A 220 2.14 0.23 -9.83
N ASP A 221 2.12 0.95 -10.94
CA ASP A 221 3.34 1.20 -11.71
C ASP A 221 4.36 1.96 -10.86
N HIS A 222 3.90 2.97 -10.12
CA HIS A 222 4.69 3.73 -9.17
C HIS A 222 4.01 3.73 -7.80
N ALA A 223 4.62 3.10 -6.82
CA ALA A 223 4.20 3.18 -5.43
C ALA A 223 5.13 4.12 -4.65
N ALA A 224 4.56 4.98 -3.82
CA ALA A 224 5.29 5.84 -2.91
C ALA A 224 4.90 5.50 -1.48
N LEU A 225 5.86 5.13 -0.65
CA LEU A 225 5.66 4.83 0.76
C LEU A 225 6.11 5.99 1.62
N ILE A 226 5.23 6.47 2.50
CA ILE A 226 5.55 7.47 3.51
C ILE A 226 5.57 6.80 4.88
N LEU A 227 6.69 6.89 5.58
CA LEU A 227 6.78 6.49 6.97
C LEU A 227 6.54 7.69 7.91
N PRO A 228 5.97 7.47 9.10
CA PRO A 228 5.75 8.54 10.07
C PRO A 228 7.07 9.10 10.62
N SER A 229 7.02 10.29 11.20
CA SER A 229 8.18 10.93 11.83
C SER A 229 8.52 10.37 13.22
N GLN A 230 7.61 9.59 13.80
CA GLN A 230 7.79 8.96 15.11
C GLN A 230 7.66 7.45 15.00
N ARG A 231 8.29 6.75 15.93
CA ARG A 231 8.14 5.30 16.02
C ARG A 231 6.70 4.91 16.30
N SER A 232 6.25 3.89 15.58
CA SER A 232 4.93 3.30 15.75
C SER A 232 5.03 1.78 15.64
N PRO A 233 4.33 1.02 16.49
CA PRO A 233 4.36 -0.45 16.44
C PRO A 233 3.76 -1.01 15.13
N VAL A 234 3.01 -0.21 14.39
CA VAL A 234 2.46 -0.59 13.07
C VAL A 234 3.55 -0.59 11.99
N VAL A 235 4.60 0.21 12.16
CA VAL A 235 5.70 0.32 11.19
C VAL A 235 6.68 -0.82 11.41
N THR A 236 6.41 -1.93 10.76
CA THR A 236 7.17 -3.19 10.87
C THR A 236 7.92 -3.47 9.57
N ARG A 237 8.84 -4.43 9.62
CA ARG A 237 9.53 -4.95 8.45
C ARG A 237 8.56 -5.44 7.39
N GLU A 238 7.54 -6.20 7.80
CA GLU A 238 6.54 -6.78 6.92
C GLU A 238 5.70 -5.70 6.23
N LEU A 239 5.39 -4.60 6.93
CA LEU A 239 4.69 -3.46 6.33
C LEU A 239 5.55 -2.83 5.23
N VAL A 240 6.82 -2.57 5.49
CA VAL A 240 7.75 -1.98 4.50
C VAL A 240 7.92 -2.93 3.31
N TYR A 241 8.10 -4.22 3.55
CA TYR A 241 8.18 -5.24 2.51
C TYR A 241 6.93 -5.26 1.64
N THR A 242 5.75 -5.29 2.25
CA THR A 242 4.47 -5.27 1.54
C THR A 242 4.35 -4.03 0.65
N ALA A 243 4.68 -2.85 1.18
CA ALA A 243 4.62 -1.61 0.42
C ALA A 243 5.57 -1.62 -0.78
N VAL A 244 6.81 -2.04 -0.60
CA VAL A 244 7.82 -2.13 -1.67
C VAL A 244 7.35 -3.06 -2.78
N THR A 245 6.76 -4.19 -2.42
CA THR A 245 6.25 -5.17 -3.39
C THR A 245 4.94 -4.75 -4.07
N ARG A 246 4.33 -3.61 -3.71
CA ARG A 246 3.21 -3.02 -4.47
C ARG A 246 3.67 -2.30 -5.73
N ALA A 247 4.94 -1.90 -5.79
CA ALA A 247 5.50 -1.24 -6.96
C ALA A 247 5.85 -2.23 -8.07
N ARG A 248 5.41 -1.94 -9.29
CA ARG A 248 5.78 -2.72 -10.48
C ARG A 248 7.02 -2.17 -11.17
N ARG A 249 7.12 -0.85 -11.33
CA ARG A 249 8.15 -0.17 -12.12
C ARG A 249 8.98 0.83 -11.33
N ARG A 250 8.38 1.50 -10.37
CA ARG A 250 9.06 2.52 -9.57
C ARG A 250 8.57 2.53 -8.13
N LEU A 251 9.52 2.67 -7.21
CA LEU A 251 9.27 2.87 -5.80
C LEU A 251 9.93 4.16 -5.32
N SER A 252 9.17 5.00 -4.63
CA SER A 252 9.67 6.12 -3.85
C SER A 252 9.46 5.86 -2.37
N LEU A 253 10.51 5.98 -1.57
CA LEU A 253 10.45 5.80 -0.12
C LEU A 253 10.78 7.11 0.58
N TYR A 254 9.82 7.64 1.33
CA TYR A 254 9.97 8.85 2.14
C TYR A 254 10.06 8.47 3.62
N ALA A 255 11.21 8.61 4.20
CA ALA A 255 11.44 8.19 5.58
C ALA A 255 12.57 8.95 6.26
N ASP A 256 12.44 9.16 7.57
CA ASP A 256 13.57 9.40 8.45
C ASP A 256 14.38 8.10 8.55
N GLU A 257 15.71 8.20 8.49
CA GLU A 257 16.61 7.05 8.53
C GLU A 257 16.45 6.22 9.81
N ARG A 258 16.21 6.88 10.94
CA ARG A 258 16.01 6.20 12.23
C ARG A 258 14.71 5.41 12.28
N ILE A 259 13.65 5.94 11.66
CA ILE A 259 12.36 5.27 11.58
C ILE A 259 12.47 4.04 10.66
N LEU A 260 13.08 4.19 9.49
CA LEU A 260 13.33 3.07 8.58
C LEU A 260 14.16 1.98 9.24
N ALA A 261 15.26 2.36 9.88
CA ALA A 261 16.13 1.43 10.60
C ALA A 261 15.39 0.68 11.72
N GLY A 262 14.53 1.38 12.45
CA GLY A 262 13.68 0.78 13.49
C GLY A 262 12.67 -0.20 12.91
N ALA A 263 12.02 0.15 11.79
CA ALA A 263 11.07 -0.71 11.11
C ALA A 263 11.71 -2.04 10.67
N ILE A 264 12.90 -1.98 10.10
CA ILE A 264 13.60 -3.17 9.57
C ILE A 264 13.91 -4.21 10.64
N VAL A 265 14.18 -3.79 11.87
CA VAL A 265 14.44 -4.71 13.00
C VAL A 265 13.17 -5.14 13.72
N THR A 266 12.04 -4.46 13.49
CA THR A 266 10.76 -4.75 14.14
C THR A 266 9.97 -5.76 13.32
N ARG A 267 9.68 -6.92 13.89
CA ARG A 267 8.80 -7.93 13.29
C ARG A 267 7.37 -7.75 13.78
N THR A 268 6.43 -8.13 12.93
CA THR A 268 5.02 -8.21 13.34
C THR A 268 4.86 -9.34 14.35
N GLU A 269 4.47 -9.01 15.57
CA GLU A 269 4.04 -10.02 16.55
C GLU A 269 2.67 -10.55 16.14
N ARG A 270 2.64 -11.68 15.47
CA ARG A 270 1.40 -12.42 15.28
C ARG A 270 1.09 -13.15 16.59
N ARG A 271 0.22 -12.61 17.38
CA ARG A 271 -0.44 -13.36 18.46
C ARG A 271 -1.45 -14.32 17.82
N SER A 272 -0.97 -15.37 17.21
CA SER A 272 -1.85 -16.48 16.84
C SER A 272 -2.10 -17.29 18.11
N GLY A 273 -3.35 -17.47 18.49
CA GLY A 273 -3.73 -18.40 19.57
C GLY A 273 -3.31 -19.86 19.34
N LEU A 274 -2.75 -20.16 18.16
CA LEU A 274 -2.19 -21.46 17.82
C LEU A 274 -0.98 -21.85 18.70
N ALA A 275 -0.10 -20.88 19.01
CA ALA A 275 1.05 -21.16 19.86
C ALA A 275 0.63 -21.53 21.29
N THR A 276 -0.40 -20.85 21.81
CA THR A 276 -0.99 -21.14 23.13
C THR A 276 -1.68 -22.50 23.15
N LEU A 277 -2.39 -22.86 22.08
CA LEU A 277 -3.02 -24.17 21.93
C LEU A 277 -1.99 -25.32 21.83
N PHE A 278 -0.86 -25.11 21.17
CA PHE A 278 0.20 -26.10 21.10
C PHE A 278 0.94 -26.28 22.41
N ASP A 279 1.13 -25.20 23.19
CA ASP A 279 1.72 -25.28 24.54
C ASP A 279 0.78 -25.98 25.54
N GLU A 280 -0.53 -25.79 25.46
CA GLU A 280 -1.52 -26.49 26.27
C GLU A 280 -1.59 -27.99 25.96
N VAL A 281 -1.56 -28.35 24.68
CA VAL A 281 -1.55 -29.77 24.25
C VAL A 281 -0.25 -30.47 24.62
N SER A 282 0.87 -29.76 24.69
CA SER A 282 2.17 -30.29 25.07
C SER A 282 2.32 -30.52 26.59
N ARG A 283 1.48 -29.87 27.41
CA ARG A 283 1.46 -30.02 28.89
C ARG A 283 0.48 -31.05 29.40
N THR A 284 -0.41 -31.56 28.56
CA THR A 284 -1.45 -32.53 28.87
C THR A 284 -1.19 -33.94 28.29
N GLY A 285 0.01 -34.19 27.71
CA GLY A 285 0.41 -35.45 27.10
C GLY A 285 1.62 -36.08 27.86
#